data_3dac2e2eb1729b216b23f8fcea2f8bef
#
_entry.id   3dac2e2eb1729b216b23f8fcea2f8bef
#
_cell.length_a   1.000
_cell.length_b   1.000
_cell.length_c   1.000
_cell.angle_alpha   90.00
_cell.angle_beta   90.00
_cell.angle_gamma   90.00
#
_symmetry.space_group_name_H-M   'P 1'
#
loop_
_entity.id
_entity.type
_entity.pdbx_description
1 polymer ?
#
loop_
_entity_poly.entity_id
_entity_poly.type
_entity_poly.pdbx_seq_one_letter_code
_entity_poly.pdbx_strand_id
1 'polypeptide(L)'
;ADTGMICPLAKMYTLGSHFMPSPSHAGGLRYHGMSSILSQLYHDGYIEARAVEQTSVFAAAEMFARVEGTLPAPESSHAIRAAIDEALKCKETGEEKTILFGLTGTGYFDLKAYESFNDGTMTDTIPTDEQIADSLSRLPKVNL
;
A
#
# COMPACT_ATOMS: atom_id res chain seq x y z
N ALA A 1 6.93 -1.78 19.87
CA ALA A 1 8.18 -2.53 19.64
C ALA A 1 8.56 -3.28 20.92
N ASP A 2 8.95 -4.54 20.81
CA ASP A 2 9.43 -5.36 21.91
C ASP A 2 10.93 -5.11 22.12
N THR A 3 11.26 -4.03 22.85
CA THR A 3 12.66 -3.65 23.11
C THR A 3 13.40 -4.65 24.00
N GLY A 4 12.65 -5.43 24.79
CA GLY A 4 13.20 -6.49 25.65
C GLY A 4 13.40 -7.82 24.93
N MET A 5 12.90 -7.97 23.71
CA MET A 5 12.93 -9.22 22.92
C MET A 5 12.41 -10.44 23.68
N ILE A 6 11.32 -10.23 24.44
CA ILE A 6 10.71 -11.26 25.28
C ILE A 6 9.41 -11.83 24.71
N CYS A 7 8.85 -11.17 23.67
CA CYS A 7 7.65 -11.66 22.99
C CYS A 7 8.00 -12.71 21.93
N PRO A 8 7.11 -13.66 21.66
CA PRO A 8 7.27 -14.58 20.55
C PRO A 8 7.39 -13.81 19.22
N LEU A 9 8.25 -14.29 18.33
CA LEU A 9 8.37 -13.73 16.99
C LEU A 9 7.22 -14.21 16.09
N ALA A 10 6.62 -13.30 15.34
CA ALA A 10 5.66 -13.62 14.31
C ALA A 10 6.35 -13.53 12.94
N LYS A 11 6.27 -14.59 12.15
CA LYS A 11 6.84 -14.61 10.80
C LYS A 11 6.02 -13.74 9.87
N MET A 12 6.63 -12.74 9.24
CA MET A 12 5.98 -11.83 8.29
C MET A 12 7.00 -11.14 7.40
N TYR A 13 6.53 -10.57 6.29
CA TYR A 13 7.34 -9.63 5.51
C TYR A 13 7.41 -8.29 6.24
N THR A 14 8.61 -7.81 6.55
CA THR A 14 8.84 -6.57 7.28
C THR A 14 10.22 -6.00 7.00
N LEU A 15 10.35 -4.69 7.09
CA LEU A 15 11.64 -3.98 7.14
C LEU A 15 12.08 -3.65 8.58
N GLY A 16 11.35 -4.18 9.59
CA GLY A 16 11.66 -4.01 10.99
C GLY A 16 11.15 -2.71 11.60
N SER A 17 11.17 -2.63 12.92
CA SER A 17 10.64 -1.49 13.68
C SER A 17 11.49 -0.21 13.58
N HIS A 18 12.72 -0.31 13.10
CA HIS A 18 13.64 0.84 12.92
C HIS A 18 13.47 1.51 11.55
N PHE A 19 12.84 0.84 10.60
CA PHE A 19 12.57 1.43 9.29
C PHE A 19 11.58 2.58 9.41
N MET A 20 11.88 3.71 8.77
CA MET A 20 10.95 4.83 8.67
C MET A 20 10.21 4.74 7.33
N PRO A 21 8.91 4.40 7.34
CA PRO A 21 8.11 4.41 6.12
C PRO A 21 8.07 5.79 5.47
N SER A 22 7.95 5.83 4.15
CA SER A 22 7.82 7.08 3.42
C SER A 22 6.60 7.89 3.93
N PRO A 23 6.64 9.24 3.85
CA PRO A 23 5.55 10.09 4.34
C PRO A 23 4.35 10.13 3.39
N SER A 24 3.98 8.98 2.81
CA SER A 24 2.82 8.91 1.93
C SER A 24 1.50 9.11 2.69
N HIS A 25 0.53 9.73 2.01
CA HIS A 25 -0.79 10.01 2.55
C HIS A 25 -1.71 8.78 2.51
N ALA A 26 -1.32 7.75 3.19
CA ALA A 26 -2.09 6.53 3.40
C ALA A 26 -1.69 5.95 4.77
N GLY A 27 -2.11 6.63 5.85
CA GLY A 27 -1.70 6.33 7.22
C GLY A 27 -1.92 4.87 7.61
N GLY A 28 -3.03 4.29 7.17
CA GLY A 28 -3.37 2.89 7.42
C GLY A 28 -2.44 1.87 6.76
N LEU A 29 -1.64 2.29 5.76
CA LEU A 29 -0.66 1.43 5.10
C LEU A 29 0.79 1.65 5.61
N ARG A 30 1.00 2.58 6.54
CA ARG A 30 2.32 2.95 7.07
C ARG A 30 2.60 2.29 8.41
N TYR A 31 2.93 1.01 8.42
CA TYR A 31 3.32 0.28 9.62
C TYR A 31 4.43 -0.74 9.34
N HIS A 32 5.04 -1.26 10.41
CA HIS A 32 6.30 -1.99 10.33
C HIS A 32 6.15 -3.50 10.05
N GLY A 33 4.97 -3.99 9.89
CA GLY A 33 4.71 -5.39 9.62
C GLY A 33 3.32 -5.60 9.07
N MET A 34 3.08 -6.76 8.54
CA MET A 34 1.79 -7.15 8.00
C MET A 34 1.26 -8.40 8.69
N SER A 35 0.01 -8.76 8.42
CA SER A 35 -0.57 -10.00 8.92
C SER A 35 0.29 -11.20 8.54
N SER A 36 0.61 -12.06 9.52
CA SER A 36 1.34 -13.30 9.28
C SER A 36 0.58 -14.24 8.34
N ILE A 37 -0.76 -14.20 8.38
CA ILE A 37 -1.62 -14.99 7.48
C ILE A 37 -1.46 -14.49 6.03
N LEU A 38 -1.54 -13.17 5.80
CA LEU A 38 -1.35 -12.60 4.46
C LEU A 38 0.08 -12.83 3.95
N SER A 39 1.08 -12.73 4.84
CA SER A 39 2.47 -13.05 4.50
C SER A 39 2.61 -14.51 4.05
N GLN A 40 1.93 -15.44 4.72
CA GLN A 40 1.96 -16.84 4.35
C GLN A 40 1.26 -17.09 3.00
N LEU A 41 0.07 -16.49 2.79
CA LEU A 41 -0.65 -16.60 1.52
C LEU A 41 0.17 -16.06 0.33
N TYR A 42 0.89 -14.95 0.55
CA TYR A 42 1.80 -14.41 -0.46
C TYR A 42 2.99 -15.35 -0.70
N HIS A 43 3.60 -15.88 0.37
CA HIS A 43 4.71 -16.81 0.28
C HIS A 43 4.35 -18.09 -0.50
N ASP A 44 3.14 -18.59 -0.29
CA ASP A 44 2.62 -19.79 -0.93
C ASP A 44 2.03 -19.53 -2.33
N GLY A 45 2.05 -18.29 -2.81
CA GLY A 45 1.61 -17.92 -4.16
C GLY A 45 0.09 -17.85 -4.34
N TYR A 46 -0.70 -17.78 -3.26
CA TYR A 46 -2.15 -17.62 -3.34
C TYR A 46 -2.60 -16.19 -3.60
N ILE A 47 -1.77 -15.21 -3.26
CA ILE A 47 -2.03 -13.79 -3.50
C ILE A 47 -0.79 -13.11 -4.08
N GLU A 48 -1.01 -12.00 -4.76
CA GLU A 48 0.04 -11.12 -5.28
C GLU A 48 0.09 -9.81 -4.50
N ALA A 49 1.27 -9.18 -4.47
CA ALA A 49 1.46 -7.85 -3.92
C ALA A 49 1.84 -6.88 -5.05
N ARG A 50 1.24 -5.69 -5.03
CA ARG A 50 1.56 -4.61 -5.96
C ARG A 50 1.93 -3.35 -5.19
N ALA A 51 2.97 -2.66 -5.62
CA ALA A 51 3.31 -1.32 -5.16
C ALA A 51 2.73 -0.29 -6.14
N VAL A 52 2.14 0.78 -5.60
CA VAL A 52 1.55 1.85 -6.39
C VAL A 52 1.99 3.18 -5.81
N GLU A 53 2.43 4.09 -6.67
CA GLU A 53 2.86 5.43 -6.29
C GLU A 53 1.67 6.30 -5.90
N GLN A 54 1.84 7.14 -4.86
CA GLN A 54 0.73 7.92 -4.31
C GLN A 54 0.14 8.90 -5.30
N THR A 55 0.92 9.51 -6.18
CA THR A 55 0.39 10.44 -7.20
C THR A 55 -0.58 9.72 -8.14
N SER A 56 -0.27 8.49 -8.56
CA SER A 56 -1.17 7.68 -9.39
C SER A 56 -2.41 7.20 -8.62
N VAL A 57 -2.26 6.97 -7.31
CA VAL A 57 -3.37 6.62 -6.41
C VAL A 57 -4.36 7.78 -6.28
N PHE A 58 -3.87 9.01 -6.04
CA PHE A 58 -4.74 10.18 -5.94
C PHE A 58 -5.40 10.55 -7.28
N ALA A 59 -4.71 10.38 -8.41
CA ALA A 59 -5.32 10.52 -9.73
C ALA A 59 -6.50 9.54 -9.94
N ALA A 60 -6.32 8.29 -9.52
CA ALA A 60 -7.39 7.28 -9.59
C ALA A 60 -8.54 7.61 -8.63
N ALA A 61 -8.23 8.09 -7.43
CA ALA A 61 -9.22 8.52 -6.43
C ALA A 61 -10.12 9.64 -6.94
N GLU A 62 -9.53 10.68 -7.54
CA GLU A 62 -10.32 11.77 -8.11
C GLU A 62 -11.13 11.36 -9.33
N MET A 63 -10.58 10.50 -10.18
CA MET A 63 -11.34 9.94 -11.29
C MET A 63 -12.55 9.17 -10.78
N PHE A 64 -12.35 8.32 -9.77
CA PHE A 64 -13.42 7.57 -9.12
C PHE A 64 -14.48 8.50 -8.52
N ALA A 65 -14.05 9.54 -7.78
CA ALA A 65 -14.98 10.50 -7.18
C ALA A 65 -15.82 11.24 -8.21
N ARG A 66 -15.25 11.58 -9.37
CA ARG A 66 -15.98 12.25 -10.47
C ARG A 66 -17.00 11.32 -11.16
N VAL A 67 -16.72 10.04 -11.24
CA VAL A 67 -17.57 9.06 -11.93
C VAL A 67 -18.61 8.50 -11.00
N GLU A 68 -18.23 8.14 -9.76
CA GLU A 68 -19.07 7.41 -8.81
C GLU A 68 -19.69 8.31 -7.71
N GLY A 69 -19.27 9.60 -7.64
CA GLY A 69 -19.79 10.54 -6.65
C GLY A 69 -19.36 10.28 -5.21
N THR A 70 -18.34 9.45 -5.01
CA THR A 70 -17.81 9.10 -3.69
C THR A 70 -16.31 9.39 -3.62
N LEU A 71 -15.90 10.21 -2.63
CA LEU A 71 -14.49 10.48 -2.38
C LEU A 71 -13.88 9.37 -1.53
N PRO A 72 -12.98 8.55 -2.07
CA PRO A 72 -12.40 7.41 -1.35
C PRO A 72 -11.26 7.84 -0.42
N ALA A 73 -11.02 7.06 0.65
CA ALA A 73 -9.81 7.21 1.44
C ALA A 73 -8.55 6.85 0.61
N PRO A 74 -7.37 7.43 0.91
CA PRO A 74 -6.13 7.10 0.20
C PRO A 74 -5.80 5.60 0.20
N GLU A 75 -6.08 4.90 1.30
CA GLU A 75 -5.91 3.46 1.41
C GLU A 75 -6.75 2.70 0.39
N SER A 76 -8.05 3.00 0.31
CA SER A 76 -8.98 2.37 -0.66
C SER A 76 -8.61 2.72 -2.10
N SER A 77 -8.00 3.88 -2.31
CA SER A 77 -7.61 4.36 -3.63
C SER A 77 -6.49 3.54 -4.26
N HIS A 78 -5.68 2.83 -3.46
CA HIS A 78 -4.72 1.84 -3.96
C HIS A 78 -5.46 0.68 -4.65
N ALA A 79 -6.54 0.19 -4.05
CA ALA A 79 -7.37 -0.85 -4.65
C ALA A 79 -8.09 -0.35 -5.91
N ILE A 80 -8.56 0.90 -5.91
CA ILE A 80 -9.17 1.54 -7.09
C ILE A 80 -8.15 1.64 -8.22
N ARG A 81 -6.91 2.08 -7.95
CA ARG A 81 -5.85 2.17 -8.96
C ARG A 81 -5.57 0.78 -9.56
N ALA A 82 -5.41 -0.23 -8.73
CA ALA A 82 -5.20 -1.59 -9.18
C ALA A 82 -6.36 -2.15 -10.01
N ALA A 83 -7.61 -1.82 -9.62
CA ALA A 83 -8.80 -2.21 -10.39
C ALA A 83 -8.86 -1.54 -11.76
N ILE A 84 -8.49 -0.24 -11.85
CA ILE A 84 -8.40 0.49 -13.11
C ILE A 84 -7.34 -0.14 -14.01
N ASP A 85 -6.16 -0.46 -13.49
CA ASP A 85 -5.08 -1.10 -14.25
C ASP A 85 -5.50 -2.45 -14.81
N GLU A 86 -6.20 -3.26 -14.01
CA GLU A 86 -6.71 -4.54 -14.48
C GLU A 86 -7.81 -4.38 -15.53
N ALA A 87 -8.71 -3.39 -15.38
CA ALA A 87 -9.73 -3.09 -16.37
C ALA A 87 -9.12 -2.61 -17.70
N LEU A 88 -8.08 -1.78 -17.65
CA LEU A 88 -7.36 -1.35 -18.85
C LEU A 88 -6.68 -2.53 -19.55
N LYS A 89 -6.07 -3.44 -18.79
CA LYS A 89 -5.49 -4.67 -19.33
C LYS A 89 -6.56 -5.55 -20.00
N CYS A 90 -7.72 -5.71 -19.37
CA CYS A 90 -8.84 -6.43 -19.99
C CYS A 90 -9.29 -5.77 -21.31
N LYS A 91 -9.34 -4.45 -21.36
CA LYS A 91 -9.66 -3.71 -22.58
C LYS A 91 -8.65 -3.98 -23.70
N GLU A 92 -7.36 -4.05 -23.37
CA GLU A 92 -6.28 -4.32 -24.34
C GLU A 92 -6.29 -5.76 -24.83
N THR A 93 -6.53 -6.72 -23.94
CA THR A 93 -6.50 -8.15 -24.24
C THR A 93 -7.82 -8.69 -24.80
N GLY A 94 -8.94 -7.98 -24.59
CA GLY A 94 -10.29 -8.45 -24.88
C GLY A 94 -10.80 -9.50 -23.90
N GLU A 95 -10.10 -9.71 -22.78
CA GLU A 95 -10.48 -10.68 -21.75
C GLU A 95 -11.63 -10.14 -20.88
N GLU A 96 -12.68 -10.90 -20.69
CA GLU A 96 -13.78 -10.55 -19.78
C GLU A 96 -13.46 -10.98 -18.35
N LYS A 97 -13.50 -10.03 -17.41
CA LYS A 97 -13.30 -10.28 -15.97
C LYS A 97 -14.34 -9.53 -15.12
N THR A 98 -14.69 -10.11 -14.00
CA THR A 98 -15.34 -9.39 -12.90
C THR A 98 -14.26 -8.95 -11.93
N ILE A 99 -14.10 -7.63 -11.75
CA ILE A 99 -13.10 -7.04 -10.87
C ILE A 99 -13.79 -6.55 -9.60
N LEU A 100 -13.48 -7.15 -8.46
CA LEU A 100 -13.99 -6.77 -7.15
C LEU A 100 -12.87 -6.08 -6.36
N PHE A 101 -13.15 -4.92 -5.77
CA PHE A 101 -12.24 -4.24 -4.86
C PHE A 101 -12.95 -3.78 -3.58
N GLY A 102 -12.18 -3.59 -2.50
CA GLY A 102 -12.70 -3.09 -1.23
C GLY A 102 -12.68 -1.56 -1.18
N LEU A 103 -13.85 -0.93 -1.05
CA LEU A 103 -13.97 0.50 -0.75
C LEU A 103 -14.15 0.66 0.76
N THR A 104 -13.05 0.77 1.48
CA THR A 104 -12.99 0.59 2.94
C THR A 104 -13.02 1.88 3.75
N GLY A 105 -12.96 3.05 3.11
CA GLY A 105 -12.95 4.32 3.82
C GLY A 105 -13.32 5.51 2.93
N THR A 106 -13.70 6.59 3.61
CA THR A 106 -14.00 7.88 2.99
C THR A 106 -12.80 8.81 3.03
N GLY A 107 -12.61 9.61 1.98
CA GLY A 107 -11.55 10.62 1.87
C GLY A 107 -11.86 11.95 2.52
N TYR A 108 -13.02 12.11 3.16
CA TYR A 108 -13.38 13.40 3.78
C TYR A 108 -12.45 13.84 4.91
N PHE A 109 -11.73 12.92 5.53
CA PHE A 109 -10.72 13.22 6.54
C PHE A 109 -9.32 13.49 5.95
N ASP A 110 -9.16 13.27 4.63
CA ASP A 110 -7.89 13.36 3.93
C ASP A 110 -7.83 14.53 2.92
N LEU A 111 -8.73 15.51 3.06
CA LEU A 111 -8.85 16.65 2.13
C LEU A 111 -7.54 17.41 1.96
N LYS A 112 -6.70 17.49 3.01
CA LYS A 112 -5.39 18.14 2.91
C LYS A 112 -4.44 17.37 1.98
N ALA A 113 -4.54 16.05 1.91
CA ALA A 113 -3.77 15.26 0.98
C ALA A 113 -4.25 15.46 -0.47
N TYR A 114 -5.57 15.51 -0.68
CA TYR A 114 -6.15 15.86 -1.99
C TYR A 114 -5.77 17.26 -2.45
N GLU A 115 -5.77 18.25 -1.53
CA GLU A 115 -5.27 19.60 -1.82
C GLU A 115 -3.81 19.54 -2.29
N SER A 116 -2.94 18.85 -1.56
CA SER A 116 -1.52 18.71 -1.94
C SER A 116 -1.32 18.03 -3.29
N PHE A 117 -2.18 17.09 -3.66
CA PHE A 117 -2.18 16.48 -4.98
C PHE A 117 -2.57 17.51 -6.06
N ASN A 118 -3.65 18.25 -5.86
CA ASN A 118 -4.14 19.27 -6.80
C ASN A 118 -3.20 20.46 -6.95
N ASP A 119 -2.52 20.85 -5.89
CA ASP A 119 -1.51 21.93 -5.90
C ASP A 119 -0.18 21.49 -6.52
N GLY A 120 -0.03 20.21 -6.88
CA GLY A 120 1.20 19.66 -7.46
C GLY A 120 2.37 19.59 -6.46
N THR A 121 2.10 19.67 -5.16
CA THR A 121 3.12 19.57 -4.11
C THR A 121 3.35 18.15 -3.60
N MET A 122 2.47 17.22 -3.97
CA MET A 122 2.63 15.82 -3.63
C MET A 122 3.76 15.19 -4.44
N THR A 123 4.64 14.43 -3.78
CA THR A 123 5.76 13.74 -4.41
C THR A 123 5.77 12.27 -4.07
N ASP A 124 6.15 11.43 -5.03
CA ASP A 124 6.37 10.02 -4.77
C ASP A 124 7.72 9.81 -4.09
N THR A 125 7.72 8.96 -3.06
CA THR A 125 8.93 8.64 -2.30
C THR A 125 9.09 7.14 -2.21
N ILE A 126 10.15 6.63 -2.80
CA ILE A 126 10.51 5.21 -2.79
C ILE A 126 11.76 5.05 -1.91
N PRO A 127 11.80 4.08 -0.98
CA PRO A 127 13.00 3.79 -0.20
C PRO A 127 14.18 3.43 -1.12
N THR A 128 15.37 3.88 -0.78
CA THR A 128 16.58 3.48 -1.51
C THR A 128 17.02 2.06 -1.15
N ASP A 129 17.80 1.44 -2.03
CA ASP A 129 18.34 0.10 -1.77
C ASP A 129 19.21 0.07 -0.50
N GLU A 130 19.93 1.15 -0.19
CA GLU A 130 20.71 1.28 1.03
C GLU A 130 19.82 1.31 2.28
N GLN A 131 18.69 2.03 2.24
CA GLN A 131 17.73 2.08 3.35
C GLN A 131 17.11 0.71 3.60
N ILE A 132 16.80 0.00 2.53
CA ILE A 132 16.24 -1.37 2.59
C ILE A 132 17.31 -2.31 3.18
N ALA A 133 18.54 -2.29 2.68
CA ALA A 133 19.63 -3.15 3.15
C ALA A 133 19.96 -2.90 4.62
N ASP A 134 20.05 -1.64 5.05
CA ASP A 134 20.28 -1.28 6.47
C ASP A 134 19.15 -1.85 7.35
N SER A 135 17.91 -1.67 6.93
CA SER A 135 16.74 -2.17 7.68
C SER A 135 16.73 -3.70 7.80
N LEU A 136 17.01 -4.41 6.71
CA LEU A 136 17.11 -5.87 6.70
C LEU A 136 18.26 -6.38 7.58
N SER A 137 19.36 -5.65 7.66
CA SER A 137 20.51 -6.02 8.51
C SER A 137 20.20 -6.04 10.01
N ARG A 138 19.18 -5.29 10.43
CA ARG A 138 18.75 -5.13 11.82
C ARG A 138 17.65 -6.11 12.23
N LEU A 139 17.16 -6.92 11.31
CA LEU A 139 16.14 -7.92 11.62
C LEU A 139 16.70 -9.03 12.53
N PRO A 140 15.89 -9.60 13.43
CA PRO A 140 16.29 -10.73 14.24
C PRO A 140 16.76 -11.91 13.38
N LYS A 141 17.92 -12.45 13.68
CA LYS A 141 18.40 -13.68 13.05
C LYS A 141 17.78 -14.85 13.79
N VAL A 142 16.88 -15.56 13.12
CA VAL A 142 16.27 -16.80 13.65
C VAL A 142 16.77 -17.98 12.86
N ASN A 143 17.21 -19.01 13.58
CA ASN A 143 17.48 -20.32 12.97
C ASN A 143 16.12 -21.04 12.87
N LEU A 144 15.62 -21.16 11.67
CA LEU A 144 14.39 -21.92 11.35
C LEU A 144 14.76 -23.35 11.01
#